data_5359055efb4c6adcd3be56a46c83e07b
#
_entry.id   5359055efb4c6adcd3be56a46c83e07b
#
_cell.length_a   1.000
_cell.length_b   1.000
_cell.length_c   1.000
_cell.angle_alpha   90.00
_cell.angle_beta   90.00
_cell.angle_gamma   90.00
#
_symmetry.space_group_name_H-M   'P 1'
#
loop_
_entity.id
_entity.type
_entity.pdbx_description
1 polymer ?
#
loop_
_entity_poly.entity_id
_entity_poly.type
_entity_poly.pdbx_seq_one_letter_code
_entity_poly.pdbx_strand_id
1 'polypeptide(L)'
;MKKGRDEGMTSPSPNLSRAERDKWNMKKITALVVQKRNPNRVNVHLDGEYAFGLARIVAAWLRVGQELDEEKLKQLEVEDARERAVQQALLFLSYRARSESEIRQNLRKHEMPEEVIEETLARLRQDGLANDGQFAQAWVENRSTFRPRSRHMLAMELRQKGLDDEAVSSALEDVDDEPLAYEAAKKRAPRLQALERADFRKKLSEFLARRGFSYSVIAPVVTRIWNEVRKDEKPYEEEDIR
;
A
#
# COMPACT_ATOMS: atom_id res chain seq x y z
N MET A 1 -5.83 10.37 71.72
CA MET A 1 -4.56 10.77 71.11
C MET A 1 -3.77 9.54 70.68
N LYS A 2 -3.76 9.16 69.42
CA LYS A 2 -2.78 8.25 68.82
C LYS A 2 -2.41 8.83 67.47
N LYS A 3 -1.17 9.32 67.37
CA LYS A 3 -0.57 9.83 66.14
C LYS A 3 -0.33 8.66 65.17
N GLY A 4 -0.96 8.68 63.99
CA GLY A 4 -0.56 7.87 62.84
C GLY A 4 0.78 8.37 62.35
N ARG A 5 1.75 7.46 62.21
CA ARG A 5 3.02 7.74 61.56
C ARG A 5 2.79 7.73 60.05
N ASP A 6 3.07 8.84 59.45
CA ASP A 6 3.24 9.03 58.01
C ASP A 6 4.55 8.30 57.63
N GLU A 7 4.46 7.12 57.04
CA GLU A 7 5.64 6.45 56.45
C GLU A 7 5.90 7.11 55.10
N GLY A 8 6.69 8.21 55.16
CA GLY A 8 7.19 8.90 53.98
C GLY A 8 7.98 7.93 53.13
N MET A 9 7.61 7.80 51.86
CA MET A 9 8.40 7.18 50.79
C MET A 9 9.75 7.90 50.72
N THR A 10 10.79 7.26 51.32
CA THR A 10 12.15 7.75 51.25
C THR A 10 12.70 7.51 49.84
N SER A 11 13.13 8.59 49.20
CA SER A 11 13.83 8.54 47.93
C SER A 11 15.06 7.63 48.04
N PRO A 12 15.38 6.83 47.00
CA PRO A 12 16.49 5.91 47.03
C PRO A 12 17.83 6.61 47.27
N SER A 13 18.69 6.03 48.09
CA SER A 13 20.04 6.53 48.40
C SER A 13 20.91 6.56 47.12
N PRO A 14 21.75 7.58 46.89
CA PRO A 14 22.56 7.71 45.67
C PRO A 14 23.63 6.60 45.47
N ASN A 15 23.82 5.75 46.43
CA ASN A 15 24.84 4.67 46.42
C ASN A 15 24.30 3.26 46.19
N LEU A 16 23.08 3.11 45.67
CA LEU A 16 22.54 1.80 45.33
C LEU A 16 23.29 1.13 44.17
N SER A 17 23.60 -0.18 44.33
CA SER A 17 24.08 -0.99 43.23
C SER A 17 23.05 -1.03 42.08
N ARG A 18 23.48 -1.38 40.84
CA ARG A 18 22.61 -1.50 39.70
C ARG A 18 21.42 -2.41 39.98
N ALA A 19 21.63 -3.54 40.60
CA ALA A 19 20.60 -4.52 40.97
C ALA A 19 19.59 -3.97 42.00
N GLU A 20 20.01 -3.09 42.92
CA GLU A 20 19.09 -2.44 43.85
C GLU A 20 18.30 -1.32 43.22
N ARG A 21 18.89 -0.55 42.26
CA ARG A 21 18.17 0.45 41.47
C ARG A 21 17.10 -0.18 40.57
N ASP A 22 17.42 -1.30 39.92
CA ASP A 22 16.50 -2.05 39.09
C ASP A 22 15.29 -2.56 39.90
N LYS A 23 15.52 -2.97 41.17
CA LYS A 23 14.46 -3.43 42.06
C LYS A 23 13.49 -2.30 42.50
N TRP A 24 13.95 -1.03 42.57
CA TRP A 24 13.15 0.14 42.89
C TRP A 24 12.35 0.67 41.69
N ASN A 25 12.71 0.27 40.48
CA ASN A 25 12.08 0.72 39.23
C ASN A 25 11.09 -0.32 38.65
N MET A 26 10.85 -1.41 39.36
CA MET A 26 9.90 -2.45 38.94
C MET A 26 8.47 -1.96 39.02
N LYS A 27 7.74 -2.09 37.93
CA LYS A 27 6.30 -1.77 37.84
C LYS A 27 5.48 -3.04 37.84
N LYS A 28 4.47 -3.14 38.71
CA LYS A 28 3.63 -4.32 38.81
C LYS A 28 2.37 -4.19 37.95
N ILE A 29 2.10 -5.21 37.12
CA ILE A 29 0.84 -5.29 36.38
C ILE A 29 -0.32 -5.53 37.36
N THR A 30 -1.24 -4.58 37.45
CA THR A 30 -2.40 -4.65 38.33
C THR A 30 -3.68 -5.04 37.59
N ALA A 31 -3.79 -4.70 36.29
CA ALA A 31 -4.89 -5.16 35.44
C ALA A 31 -4.52 -5.23 33.96
N LEU A 32 -5.16 -6.16 33.25
CA LEU A 32 -5.13 -6.31 31.79
C LEU A 32 -6.57 -6.28 31.29
N VAL A 33 -6.97 -5.20 30.60
CA VAL A 33 -8.37 -4.96 30.23
C VAL A 33 -8.50 -4.84 28.71
N VAL A 34 -9.26 -5.73 28.07
CA VAL A 34 -9.53 -5.64 26.63
C VAL A 34 -10.29 -4.33 26.33
N GLN A 35 -9.87 -3.59 25.33
CA GLN A 35 -10.50 -2.33 24.95
C GLN A 35 -11.91 -2.57 24.37
N LYS A 36 -12.90 -1.83 24.85
CA LYS A 36 -14.30 -1.96 24.40
C LYS A 36 -14.49 -1.67 22.90
N ARG A 37 -13.73 -0.70 22.34
CA ARG A 37 -13.81 -0.30 20.93
C ARG A 37 -12.90 -1.07 20.00
N ASN A 38 -11.87 -1.73 20.54
CA ASN A 38 -10.92 -2.51 19.76
C ASN A 38 -10.54 -3.79 20.50
N PRO A 39 -11.23 -4.92 20.23
CA PRO A 39 -10.97 -6.20 20.89
C PRO A 39 -9.56 -6.75 20.68
N ASN A 40 -8.83 -6.24 19.69
CA ASN A 40 -7.45 -6.64 19.40
C ASN A 40 -6.42 -5.85 20.23
N ARG A 41 -6.87 -4.99 21.16
CA ARG A 41 -6.00 -4.22 22.05
C ARG A 41 -6.36 -4.43 23.50
N VAL A 42 -5.34 -4.42 24.36
CA VAL A 42 -5.44 -4.59 25.80
C VAL A 42 -4.83 -3.38 26.50
N ASN A 43 -5.54 -2.77 27.41
CA ASN A 43 -5.01 -1.76 28.32
C ASN A 43 -4.24 -2.43 29.44
N VAL A 44 -3.00 -2.02 29.64
CA VAL A 44 -2.13 -2.45 30.73
C VAL A 44 -2.20 -1.40 31.84
N HIS A 45 -2.49 -1.85 33.04
CA HIS A 45 -2.45 -1.02 34.24
C HIS A 45 -1.25 -1.43 35.09
N LEU A 46 -0.43 -0.46 35.45
CA LEU A 46 0.74 -0.65 36.33
C LEU A 46 0.49 0.11 37.64
N ASP A 47 0.73 -0.55 38.76
CA ASP A 47 0.61 0.02 40.10
C ASP A 47 -0.76 0.67 40.38
N GLY A 48 -1.84 0.19 39.72
CA GLY A 48 -3.20 0.67 39.88
C GLY A 48 -3.63 1.72 38.85
N GLU A 49 -2.72 2.27 38.06
CA GLU A 49 -2.99 3.31 37.07
C GLU A 49 -2.88 2.78 35.64
N TYR A 50 -3.63 3.39 34.70
CA TYR A 50 -3.47 3.12 33.29
C TYR A 50 -2.07 3.56 32.83
N ALA A 51 -1.34 2.65 32.17
CA ALA A 51 -0.01 2.93 31.65
C ALA A 51 -0.01 3.05 30.11
N PHE A 52 -0.38 1.99 29.41
CA PHE A 52 -0.39 1.95 27.93
C PHE A 52 -1.31 0.86 27.41
N GLY A 53 -1.53 0.87 26.08
CA GLY A 53 -2.27 -0.18 25.39
C GLY A 53 -1.35 -1.01 24.50
N LEU A 54 -1.50 -2.33 24.51
CA LEU A 54 -0.77 -3.29 23.67
C LEU A 54 -1.72 -4.01 22.70
N ALA A 55 -1.17 -4.48 21.59
CA ALA A 55 -1.84 -5.48 20.77
C ALA A 55 -2.11 -6.74 21.60
N ARG A 56 -3.25 -7.37 21.42
CA ARG A 56 -3.66 -8.56 22.20
C ARG A 56 -2.66 -9.70 22.10
N ILE A 57 -2.03 -9.87 20.95
CA ILE A 57 -1.01 -10.90 20.73
C ILE A 57 0.26 -10.62 21.57
N VAL A 58 0.67 -9.36 21.69
CA VAL A 58 1.82 -8.94 22.52
C VAL A 58 1.48 -9.11 23.99
N ALA A 59 0.26 -8.75 24.41
CA ALA A 59 -0.21 -8.88 25.78
C ALA A 59 -0.50 -10.33 26.21
N ALA A 60 -0.54 -11.31 25.30
CA ALA A 60 -0.96 -12.69 25.57
C ALA A 60 -0.08 -13.42 26.60
N TRP A 61 1.16 -13.01 26.73
CA TRP A 61 2.14 -13.60 27.66
C TRP A 61 2.25 -12.87 28.98
N LEU A 62 1.56 -11.72 29.14
CA LEU A 62 1.55 -10.95 30.36
C LEU A 62 0.54 -11.51 31.38
N ARG A 63 0.85 -11.36 32.67
CA ARG A 63 -0.03 -11.81 33.77
C ARG A 63 -0.18 -10.71 34.81
N VAL A 64 -1.38 -10.61 35.37
CA VAL A 64 -1.62 -9.75 36.53
C VAL A 64 -0.74 -10.23 37.68
N GLY A 65 -0.08 -9.30 38.33
CA GLY A 65 0.93 -9.58 39.41
C GLY A 65 2.34 -9.65 38.91
N GLN A 66 2.59 -9.71 37.58
CA GLN A 66 3.94 -9.71 36.99
C GLN A 66 4.59 -8.34 37.22
N GLU A 67 5.87 -8.37 37.56
CA GLU A 67 6.72 -7.19 37.66
C GLU A 67 7.48 -6.98 36.35
N LEU A 68 7.55 -5.74 35.91
CA LEU A 68 8.21 -5.30 34.69
C LEU A 68 9.26 -4.25 35.04
N ASP A 69 10.49 -4.47 34.57
CA ASP A 69 11.54 -3.45 34.59
C ASP A 69 11.43 -2.51 33.38
N GLU A 70 12.24 -1.47 33.37
CA GLU A 70 12.26 -0.47 32.30
C GLU A 70 12.66 -1.08 30.95
N GLU A 71 13.55 -2.08 30.96
CA GLU A 71 13.98 -2.74 29.71
C GLU A 71 12.84 -3.55 29.12
N LYS A 72 12.09 -4.30 29.93
CA LYS A 72 10.92 -5.06 29.48
C LYS A 72 9.79 -4.17 28.99
N LEU A 73 9.59 -3.01 29.64
CA LEU A 73 8.63 -2.02 29.17
C LEU A 73 9.00 -1.52 27.77
N LYS A 74 10.26 -1.15 27.52
CA LYS A 74 10.76 -0.74 26.20
C LYS A 74 10.60 -1.85 25.16
N GLN A 75 10.89 -3.10 25.52
CA GLN A 75 10.68 -4.24 24.62
C GLN A 75 9.22 -4.38 24.22
N LEU A 76 8.29 -4.27 25.16
CA LEU A 76 6.84 -4.34 24.89
C LEU A 76 6.36 -3.20 23.97
N GLU A 77 6.89 -2.01 24.13
CA GLU A 77 6.59 -0.88 23.25
C GLU A 77 7.05 -1.12 21.81
N VAL A 78 8.27 -1.66 21.64
CA VAL A 78 8.82 -2.03 20.32
C VAL A 78 8.00 -3.15 19.69
N GLU A 79 7.68 -4.21 20.44
CA GLU A 79 6.84 -5.31 19.94
C GLU A 79 5.43 -4.84 19.55
N ASP A 80 4.83 -3.92 20.34
CA ASP A 80 3.54 -3.32 19.99
C ASP A 80 3.63 -2.45 18.72
N ALA A 81 4.71 -1.68 18.57
CA ALA A 81 4.92 -0.88 17.38
C ALA A 81 5.03 -1.75 16.12
N ARG A 82 5.78 -2.86 16.18
CA ARG A 82 5.89 -3.86 15.11
C ARG A 82 4.53 -4.46 14.73
N GLU A 83 3.77 -4.90 15.74
CA GLU A 83 2.46 -5.49 15.50
C GLU A 83 1.47 -4.47 14.90
N ARG A 84 1.46 -3.23 15.40
CA ARG A 84 0.64 -2.15 14.83
C ARG A 84 1.00 -1.87 13.37
N ALA A 85 2.28 -1.85 13.04
CA ALA A 85 2.75 -1.62 11.68
C ALA A 85 2.28 -2.73 10.73
N VAL A 86 2.40 -4.00 11.14
CA VAL A 86 1.91 -5.15 10.37
C VAL A 86 0.40 -5.07 10.17
N GLN A 87 -0.38 -4.83 11.23
CA GLN A 87 -1.84 -4.72 11.13
C GLN A 87 -2.26 -3.56 10.21
N GLN A 88 -1.58 -2.41 10.31
CA GLN A 88 -1.84 -1.25 9.44
C GLN A 88 -1.53 -1.57 7.98
N ALA A 89 -0.41 -2.25 7.71
CA ALA A 89 -0.04 -2.64 6.35
C ALA A 89 -1.03 -3.65 5.75
N LEU A 90 -1.43 -4.67 6.52
CA LEU A 90 -2.44 -5.65 6.08
C LEU A 90 -3.79 -4.99 5.80
N LEU A 91 -4.22 -4.07 6.65
CA LEU A 91 -5.42 -3.28 6.41
C LEU A 91 -5.31 -2.46 5.12
N PHE A 92 -4.16 -1.84 4.86
CA PHE A 92 -3.93 -1.06 3.65
C PHE A 92 -3.90 -1.92 2.38
N LEU A 93 -3.37 -3.14 2.47
CA LEU A 93 -3.35 -4.14 1.39
C LEU A 93 -4.72 -4.77 1.13
N SER A 94 -5.60 -4.87 2.13
CA SER A 94 -6.92 -5.48 1.98
C SER A 94 -7.84 -4.76 0.97
N TYR A 95 -7.58 -3.48 0.69
CA TYR A 95 -8.37 -2.71 -0.28
C TYR A 95 -7.93 -2.92 -1.74
N ARG A 96 -6.64 -3.10 -2.00
CA ARG A 96 -6.04 -3.42 -3.30
C ARG A 96 -4.56 -3.74 -3.16
N ALA A 97 -3.98 -4.34 -4.18
CA ALA A 97 -2.52 -4.46 -4.28
C ALA A 97 -1.83 -3.09 -4.19
N ARG A 98 -0.66 -3.05 -3.53
CA ARG A 98 0.15 -1.85 -3.29
C ARG A 98 1.61 -2.13 -3.59
N SER A 99 2.33 -1.13 -4.09
CA SER A 99 3.78 -1.19 -4.14
C SER A 99 4.39 -1.05 -2.74
N GLU A 100 5.61 -1.50 -2.57
CA GLU A 100 6.34 -1.33 -1.30
C GLU A 100 6.49 0.15 -0.92
N SER A 101 6.71 1.02 -1.88
CA SER A 101 6.76 2.47 -1.68
C SER A 101 5.42 3.02 -1.15
N GLU A 102 4.28 2.55 -1.67
CA GLU A 102 2.95 2.96 -1.15
C GLU A 102 2.74 2.47 0.29
N ILE A 103 3.17 1.24 0.63
CA ILE A 103 3.10 0.70 2.00
C ILE A 103 3.98 1.53 2.94
N ARG A 104 5.23 1.79 2.57
CA ARG A 104 6.18 2.63 3.31
C ARG A 104 5.60 4.02 3.61
N GLN A 105 5.06 4.68 2.60
CA GLN A 105 4.42 5.99 2.76
C GLN A 105 3.20 5.94 3.69
N ASN A 106 2.41 4.87 3.62
CA ASN A 106 1.27 4.69 4.52
C ASN A 106 1.74 4.53 5.97
N LEU A 107 2.74 3.70 6.24
CA LEU A 107 3.28 3.49 7.59
C LEU A 107 3.93 4.77 8.16
N ARG A 108 4.66 5.55 7.33
CA ARG A 108 5.17 6.86 7.73
C ARG A 108 4.07 7.86 8.13
N LYS A 109 2.94 7.87 7.41
CA LYS A 109 1.77 8.69 7.78
C LYS A 109 1.16 8.31 9.13
N HIS A 110 1.35 7.06 9.56
CA HIS A 110 0.94 6.57 10.87
C HIS A 110 2.07 6.66 11.91
N GLU A 111 3.09 7.49 11.64
CA GLU A 111 4.18 7.81 12.57
C GLU A 111 4.96 6.58 13.04
N MET A 112 5.03 5.53 12.20
CA MET A 112 5.82 4.35 12.53
C MET A 112 7.32 4.66 12.36
N PRO A 113 8.19 4.21 13.30
CA PRO A 113 9.64 4.35 13.18
C PRO A 113 10.16 3.66 11.91
N GLU A 114 11.18 4.24 11.27
CA GLU A 114 11.73 3.71 10.02
C GLU A 114 12.22 2.26 10.13
N GLU A 115 12.86 1.93 11.25
CA GLU A 115 13.30 0.56 11.54
C GLU A 115 12.14 -0.44 11.54
N VAL A 116 11.01 -0.07 12.17
CA VAL A 116 9.80 -0.89 12.21
C VAL A 116 9.17 -1.01 10.81
N ILE A 117 9.26 0.05 9.99
CA ILE A 117 8.79 0.03 8.60
C ILE A 117 9.59 -0.98 7.78
N GLU A 118 10.94 -0.95 7.86
CA GLU A 118 11.79 -1.88 7.12
C GLU A 118 11.56 -3.34 7.55
N GLU A 119 11.48 -3.59 8.84
CA GLU A 119 11.14 -4.92 9.36
C GLU A 119 9.78 -5.41 8.86
N THR A 120 8.78 -4.52 8.85
CA THR A 120 7.44 -4.83 8.35
C THR A 120 7.46 -5.17 6.86
N LEU A 121 8.16 -4.38 6.04
CA LEU A 121 8.30 -4.64 4.60
C LEU A 121 9.04 -5.95 4.34
N ALA A 122 10.11 -6.24 5.09
CA ALA A 122 10.83 -7.50 4.98
C ALA A 122 9.93 -8.71 5.26
N ARG A 123 9.10 -8.63 6.30
CA ARG A 123 8.12 -9.67 6.62
C ARG A 123 7.07 -9.82 5.52
N LEU A 124 6.50 -8.71 5.02
CA LEU A 124 5.51 -8.75 3.95
C LEU A 124 6.07 -9.35 2.65
N ARG A 125 7.35 -9.10 2.33
CA ARG A 125 8.04 -9.77 1.19
C ARG A 125 8.14 -11.27 1.43
N GLN A 126 8.58 -11.68 2.60
CA GLN A 126 8.70 -13.09 2.95
C GLN A 126 7.35 -13.83 2.88
N ASP A 127 6.28 -13.16 3.30
CA ASP A 127 4.91 -13.69 3.25
C ASP A 127 4.28 -13.58 1.84
N GLY A 128 4.99 -13.03 0.84
CA GLY A 128 4.51 -12.84 -0.53
C GLY A 128 3.43 -11.76 -0.68
N LEU A 129 3.22 -10.92 0.34
CA LEU A 129 2.18 -9.88 0.37
C LEU A 129 2.65 -8.53 -0.19
N ALA A 130 3.96 -8.30 -0.25
CA ALA A 130 4.59 -7.16 -0.90
C ALA A 130 5.57 -7.69 -1.96
N ASN A 131 5.22 -7.47 -3.23
CA ASN A 131 6.03 -7.89 -4.38
C ASN A 131 5.84 -6.89 -5.51
N ASP A 132 6.84 -6.02 -5.71
CA ASP A 132 6.78 -4.96 -6.71
C ASP A 132 6.76 -5.50 -8.14
N GLY A 133 7.37 -6.67 -8.41
CA GLY A 133 7.29 -7.33 -9.72
C GLY A 133 5.86 -7.79 -10.06
N GLN A 134 5.21 -8.48 -9.13
CA GLN A 134 3.81 -8.89 -9.32
C GLN A 134 2.87 -7.69 -9.39
N PHE A 135 3.11 -6.65 -8.57
CA PHE A 135 2.36 -5.40 -8.63
C PHE A 135 2.51 -4.74 -10.01
N ALA A 136 3.72 -4.68 -10.55
CA ALA A 136 3.99 -4.09 -11.86
C ALA A 136 3.25 -4.83 -12.99
N GLN A 137 3.34 -6.16 -13.01
CA GLN A 137 2.64 -7.00 -13.99
C GLN A 137 1.12 -6.79 -13.94
N ALA A 138 0.52 -6.87 -12.75
CA ALA A 138 -0.92 -6.64 -12.55
C ALA A 138 -1.33 -5.21 -12.94
N TRP A 139 -0.48 -4.21 -12.71
CA TRP A 139 -0.72 -2.83 -13.11
C TRP A 139 -0.74 -2.70 -14.64
N VAL A 140 0.25 -3.25 -15.33
CA VAL A 140 0.35 -3.25 -16.80
C VAL A 140 -0.84 -3.96 -17.42
N GLU A 141 -1.19 -5.15 -16.95
CA GLU A 141 -2.35 -5.92 -17.45
C GLU A 141 -3.66 -5.14 -17.27
N ASN A 142 -3.89 -4.58 -16.10
CA ASN A 142 -5.08 -3.76 -15.83
C ASN A 142 -5.16 -2.54 -16.75
N ARG A 143 -4.02 -1.84 -16.97
CA ARG A 143 -3.97 -0.69 -17.87
C ARG A 143 -4.19 -1.09 -19.32
N SER A 144 -3.54 -2.14 -19.78
CA SER A 144 -3.68 -2.66 -21.16
C SER A 144 -5.12 -3.04 -21.47
N THR A 145 -5.81 -3.66 -20.51
CA THR A 145 -7.20 -4.09 -20.68
C THR A 145 -8.20 -2.95 -20.65
N PHE A 146 -8.13 -2.10 -19.61
CA PHE A 146 -9.21 -1.13 -19.36
C PHE A 146 -8.90 0.29 -19.86
N ARG A 147 -7.65 0.71 -19.81
CA ARG A 147 -7.20 2.07 -20.15
C ARG A 147 -5.85 2.04 -20.86
N PRO A 148 -5.75 1.47 -22.07
CA PRO A 148 -4.48 1.30 -22.76
C PRO A 148 -3.68 2.62 -22.84
N ARG A 149 -2.39 2.55 -22.51
CA ARG A 149 -1.42 3.63 -22.58
C ARG A 149 -0.14 3.11 -23.20
N SER A 150 0.70 3.99 -23.73
CA SER A 150 1.99 3.58 -24.28
C SER A 150 2.92 2.98 -23.23
N ARG A 151 3.84 2.16 -23.66
CA ARG A 151 4.94 1.61 -22.85
C ARG A 151 5.66 2.69 -22.04
N HIS A 152 5.92 3.84 -22.66
CA HIS A 152 6.53 4.99 -22.01
C HIS A 152 5.68 5.51 -20.84
N MET A 153 4.38 5.71 -21.05
CA MET A 153 3.48 6.19 -20.00
C MET A 153 3.30 5.17 -18.89
N LEU A 154 3.26 3.86 -19.21
CA LEU A 154 3.21 2.81 -18.21
C LEU A 154 4.48 2.79 -17.33
N ALA A 155 5.65 2.97 -17.96
CA ALA A 155 6.92 3.11 -17.22
C ALA A 155 6.90 4.30 -16.26
N MET A 156 6.40 5.45 -16.72
CA MET A 156 6.26 6.63 -15.84
C MET A 156 5.29 6.37 -14.67
N GLU A 157 4.16 5.71 -14.91
CA GLU A 157 3.20 5.36 -13.85
C GLU A 157 3.85 4.43 -12.80
N LEU A 158 4.58 3.40 -13.24
CA LEU A 158 5.24 2.46 -12.32
C LEU A 158 6.35 3.14 -11.50
N ARG A 159 7.15 4.03 -12.12
CA ARG A 159 8.13 4.84 -11.39
C ARG A 159 7.48 5.78 -10.38
N GLN A 160 6.33 6.39 -10.70
CA GLN A 160 5.56 7.20 -9.76
C GLN A 160 5.01 6.36 -8.58
N LYS A 161 4.87 5.04 -8.77
CA LYS A 161 4.54 4.09 -7.71
C LYS A 161 5.75 3.68 -6.88
N GLY A 162 6.94 4.17 -7.23
CA GLY A 162 8.19 3.94 -6.53
C GLY A 162 8.87 2.62 -6.84
N LEU A 163 8.51 2.01 -7.99
CA LEU A 163 9.19 0.80 -8.46
C LEU A 163 10.57 1.16 -9.03
N ASP A 164 11.52 0.25 -8.88
CA ASP A 164 12.84 0.37 -9.48
C ASP A 164 12.82 0.09 -10.99
N ASP A 165 13.93 0.43 -11.67
CA ASP A 165 14.03 0.29 -13.12
C ASP A 165 14.04 -1.18 -13.57
N GLU A 166 14.48 -2.12 -12.74
CA GLU A 166 14.50 -3.55 -13.04
C GLU A 166 13.05 -4.10 -13.07
N ALA A 167 12.26 -3.85 -12.04
CA ALA A 167 10.85 -4.25 -11.98
C ALA A 167 10.03 -3.60 -13.10
N VAL A 168 10.30 -2.30 -13.40
CA VAL A 168 9.64 -1.58 -14.49
C VAL A 168 10.01 -2.19 -15.85
N SER A 169 11.29 -2.46 -16.10
CA SER A 169 11.77 -3.01 -17.37
C SER A 169 11.21 -4.41 -17.62
N SER A 170 11.26 -5.28 -16.62
CA SER A 170 10.73 -6.64 -16.66
C SER A 170 9.22 -6.66 -16.95
N ALA A 171 8.43 -5.85 -16.24
CA ALA A 171 6.99 -5.80 -16.44
C ALA A 171 6.57 -5.26 -17.83
N LEU A 172 7.44 -4.53 -18.51
CA LEU A 172 7.18 -3.94 -19.81
C LEU A 172 7.88 -4.67 -20.97
N GLU A 173 8.55 -5.79 -20.73
CA GLU A 173 9.36 -6.49 -21.75
C GLU A 173 8.53 -6.82 -23.00
N ASP A 174 7.35 -7.40 -22.80
CA ASP A 174 6.45 -7.84 -23.87
C ASP A 174 5.39 -6.78 -24.26
N VAL A 175 5.51 -5.56 -23.76
CA VAL A 175 4.53 -4.50 -24.07
C VAL A 175 4.83 -3.87 -25.40
N ASP A 176 3.90 -4.03 -26.35
CA ASP A 176 3.92 -3.40 -27.68
C ASP A 176 2.90 -2.26 -27.75
N ASP A 177 3.34 -1.10 -28.24
CA ASP A 177 2.50 0.10 -28.34
C ASP A 177 1.43 -0.01 -29.44
N GLU A 178 1.66 -0.75 -30.53
CA GLU A 178 0.72 -0.81 -31.66
C GLU A 178 -0.59 -1.51 -31.27
N PRO A 179 -0.61 -2.72 -30.68
CA PRO A 179 -1.84 -3.35 -30.20
C PRO A 179 -2.57 -2.51 -29.14
N LEU A 180 -1.84 -1.87 -28.23
CA LEU A 180 -2.42 -1.02 -27.20
C LEU A 180 -3.07 0.25 -27.77
N ALA A 181 -2.43 0.88 -28.74
CA ALA A 181 -2.97 2.04 -29.45
C ALA A 181 -4.23 1.65 -30.24
N TYR A 182 -4.20 0.50 -30.91
CA TYR A 182 -5.35 -0.04 -31.65
C TYR A 182 -6.55 -0.28 -30.72
N GLU A 183 -6.36 -0.96 -29.60
CA GLU A 183 -7.43 -1.20 -28.62
C GLU A 183 -7.97 0.10 -28.01
N ALA A 184 -7.09 1.07 -27.74
CA ALA A 184 -7.51 2.39 -27.28
C ALA A 184 -8.36 3.13 -28.33
N ALA A 185 -7.91 3.09 -29.59
CA ALA A 185 -8.57 3.72 -30.73
C ALA A 185 -9.93 3.06 -31.01
N LYS A 186 -10.00 1.74 -31.05
CA LYS A 186 -11.23 0.96 -31.25
C LYS A 186 -12.30 1.29 -30.23
N LYS A 187 -11.94 1.39 -28.93
CA LYS A 187 -12.86 1.82 -27.86
C LYS A 187 -13.34 3.27 -28.01
N ARG A 188 -12.57 4.14 -28.69
CA ARG A 188 -12.89 5.56 -28.87
C ARG A 188 -13.65 5.84 -30.15
N ALA A 189 -13.38 5.08 -31.21
CA ALA A 189 -13.91 5.29 -32.56
C ALA A 189 -15.44 5.44 -32.64
N PRO A 190 -16.28 4.64 -31.94
CA PRO A 190 -17.74 4.77 -32.03
C PRO A 190 -18.26 6.15 -31.64
N ARG A 191 -17.55 6.89 -30.79
CA ARG A 191 -17.91 8.25 -30.38
C ARG A 191 -17.51 9.32 -31.41
N LEU A 192 -16.78 8.94 -32.43
CA LEU A 192 -16.23 9.83 -33.46
C LEU A 192 -16.76 9.49 -34.87
N GLN A 193 -17.52 8.42 -35.04
CA GLN A 193 -17.94 7.89 -36.33
C GLN A 193 -18.72 8.91 -37.20
N ALA A 194 -19.52 9.79 -36.56
CA ALA A 194 -20.27 10.81 -37.27
C ALA A 194 -19.42 11.98 -37.82
N LEU A 195 -18.10 11.98 -37.56
CA LEU A 195 -17.21 13.05 -37.98
C LEU A 195 -16.67 12.80 -39.40
N GLU A 196 -16.41 13.90 -40.12
CA GLU A 196 -15.66 13.87 -41.37
C GLU A 196 -14.22 13.36 -41.12
N ARG A 197 -13.61 12.80 -42.18
CA ARG A 197 -12.29 12.14 -42.13
C ARG A 197 -11.22 12.99 -41.47
N ALA A 198 -11.14 14.27 -41.77
CA ALA A 198 -10.15 15.18 -41.22
C ALA A 198 -10.29 15.34 -39.71
N ASP A 199 -11.51 15.58 -39.22
CA ASP A 199 -11.83 15.77 -37.81
C ASP A 199 -11.72 14.47 -37.02
N PHE A 200 -12.17 13.36 -37.60
CA PHE A 200 -11.98 12.04 -37.01
C PHE A 200 -10.51 11.77 -36.74
N ARG A 201 -9.67 11.89 -37.80
CA ARG A 201 -8.22 11.67 -37.68
C ARG A 201 -7.57 12.58 -36.63
N LYS A 202 -7.91 13.88 -36.67
CA LYS A 202 -7.41 14.86 -35.72
C LYS A 202 -7.74 14.47 -34.26
N LYS A 203 -9.02 14.25 -33.96
CA LYS A 203 -9.50 13.96 -32.59
C LYS A 203 -9.00 12.61 -32.08
N LEU A 204 -8.92 11.58 -32.94
CA LEU A 204 -8.40 10.28 -32.55
C LEU A 204 -6.89 10.33 -32.33
N SER A 205 -6.12 11.04 -33.17
CA SER A 205 -4.69 11.24 -32.99
C SER A 205 -4.38 12.00 -31.69
N GLU A 206 -5.08 13.08 -31.40
CA GLU A 206 -4.94 13.83 -30.15
C GLU A 206 -5.26 12.96 -28.91
N PHE A 207 -6.25 12.09 -29.02
CA PHE A 207 -6.61 11.16 -27.95
C PHE A 207 -5.47 10.14 -27.68
N LEU A 208 -4.89 9.57 -28.73
CA LEU A 208 -3.78 8.63 -28.62
C LEU A 208 -2.49 9.31 -28.13
N ALA A 209 -2.20 10.53 -28.63
CA ALA A 209 -1.05 11.31 -28.19
C ALA A 209 -1.10 11.60 -26.67
N ARG A 210 -2.28 11.96 -26.12
CA ARG A 210 -2.47 12.13 -24.67
C ARG A 210 -2.27 10.85 -23.85
N ARG A 211 -2.30 9.68 -24.50
CA ARG A 211 -2.00 8.38 -23.91
C ARG A 211 -0.53 7.98 -24.05
N GLY A 212 0.27 8.87 -24.67
CA GLY A 212 1.72 8.74 -24.80
C GLY A 212 2.19 7.97 -26.03
N PHE A 213 1.31 7.58 -26.93
CA PHE A 213 1.71 6.89 -28.16
C PHE A 213 2.48 7.83 -29.10
N SER A 214 3.52 7.31 -29.74
CA SER A 214 4.31 8.06 -30.73
C SER A 214 3.54 8.25 -32.05
N TYR A 215 3.91 9.27 -32.82
CA TYR A 215 3.26 9.51 -34.12
C TYR A 215 3.40 8.35 -35.11
N SER A 216 4.54 7.65 -35.06
CA SER A 216 4.78 6.45 -35.86
C SER A 216 3.78 5.32 -35.61
N VAL A 217 3.29 5.20 -34.37
CA VAL A 217 2.23 4.24 -33.98
C VAL A 217 0.84 4.82 -34.28
N ILE A 218 0.62 6.09 -34.02
CA ILE A 218 -0.70 6.75 -34.18
C ILE A 218 -1.17 6.74 -35.64
N ALA A 219 -0.30 7.13 -36.58
CA ALA A 219 -0.70 7.35 -37.96
C ALA A 219 -1.25 6.08 -38.65
N PRO A 220 -0.62 4.90 -38.59
CA PRO A 220 -1.15 3.67 -39.16
C PRO A 220 -2.42 3.20 -38.42
N VAL A 221 -2.44 3.26 -37.08
CA VAL A 221 -3.60 2.85 -36.28
C VAL A 221 -4.85 3.68 -36.61
N VAL A 222 -4.72 5.00 -36.68
CA VAL A 222 -5.84 5.89 -37.01
C VAL A 222 -6.36 5.62 -38.43
N THR A 223 -5.46 5.34 -39.37
CA THR A 223 -5.84 5.00 -40.75
C THR A 223 -6.59 3.66 -40.81
N ARG A 224 -6.10 2.65 -40.08
CA ARG A 224 -6.74 1.35 -40.00
C ARG A 224 -8.14 1.44 -39.39
N ILE A 225 -8.30 2.10 -38.25
CA ILE A 225 -9.59 2.29 -37.58
C ILE A 225 -10.57 3.06 -38.46
N TRP A 226 -10.12 4.11 -39.18
CA TRP A 226 -10.99 4.82 -40.10
C TRP A 226 -11.58 3.90 -41.16
N ASN A 227 -10.74 3.05 -41.79
CA ASN A 227 -11.15 2.11 -42.78
C ASN A 227 -12.12 1.03 -42.25
N GLU A 228 -11.93 0.58 -41.04
CA GLU A 228 -12.81 -0.40 -40.35
C GLU A 228 -14.21 0.23 -40.13
N VAL A 229 -14.28 1.42 -39.52
CA VAL A 229 -15.54 2.10 -39.21
C VAL A 229 -16.36 2.34 -40.51
N ARG A 230 -15.69 2.66 -41.63
CA ARG A 230 -16.40 2.91 -42.94
C ARG A 230 -16.78 1.63 -43.65
N LYS A 231 -16.15 0.51 -43.41
CA LYS A 231 -16.60 -0.78 -43.96
C LYS A 231 -17.87 -1.27 -43.29
N ASP A 232 -18.00 -1.02 -41.97
CA ASP A 232 -19.18 -1.39 -41.19
C ASP A 232 -20.42 -0.51 -41.57
N GLU A 233 -20.20 0.65 -42.20
CA GLU A 233 -21.27 1.58 -42.66
C GLU A 233 -21.78 1.29 -44.06
N LYS A 234 -21.14 0.42 -44.87
CA LYS A 234 -21.71 0.01 -46.15
C LYS A 234 -22.76 -1.07 -45.91
N PRO A 235 -24.09 -0.78 -46.19
CA PRO A 235 -25.08 -1.84 -46.21
C PRO A 235 -24.73 -2.83 -47.33
N TYR A 236 -25.08 -4.11 -47.11
CA TYR A 236 -25.11 -5.13 -48.16
C TYR A 236 -25.83 -4.52 -49.38
N GLU A 237 -25.12 -4.23 -50.47
CA GLU A 237 -25.74 -4.13 -51.74
C GLU A 237 -26.34 -5.50 -52.03
N GLU A 238 -27.69 -5.58 -52.02
CA GLU A 238 -28.42 -6.76 -52.48
C GLU A 238 -27.85 -7.12 -53.84
N GLU A 239 -27.18 -8.26 -53.95
CA GLU A 239 -26.90 -8.85 -55.24
C GLU A 239 -28.25 -9.07 -55.92
N ASP A 240 -28.52 -8.27 -56.98
CA ASP A 240 -29.63 -8.40 -57.89
C ASP A 240 -29.77 -9.86 -58.33
N ILE A 241 -30.80 -10.50 -57.86
CA ILE A 241 -31.31 -11.76 -58.37
C ILE A 241 -31.84 -11.45 -59.79
N ARG A 242 -31.13 -11.90 -60.79
CA ARG A 242 -31.68 -12.14 -62.08
C ARG A 242 -31.80 -13.62 -62.34
#